data_0e77e97b59e0ab6d8d19af0f189bdde2
#
_entry.id   0e77e97b59e0ab6d8d19af0f189bdde2
#
_cell.length_a   1.000
_cell.length_b   1.000
_cell.length_c   1.000
_cell.angle_alpha   90.00
_cell.angle_beta   90.00
_cell.angle_gamma   90.00
#
_symmetry.space_group_name_H-M   'P 1'
#
loop_
_entity.id
_entity.type
_entity.pdbx_description
1 polymer ?
#
loop_
_entity_poly.entity_id
_entity_poly.type
_entity_poly.pdbx_seq_one_letter_code
_entity_poly.pdbx_strand_id
1 'polypeptide(L)'
;RTYSDADVVEINTEYVAQYGELYLDITAADGSDMISVAFSVEAVDSAITIPAGTYPINDTGATGTVFASLGVVDGSIYPSFYGKLTATGGISVPCYFMVGGNVVVENVDGHLKVTIDALNSYDVPAHIVYEADPVETGFENIKASTNASKMIENNQLLIIKDGVKYNIMGSVVK
;
A
#
# COMPACT_ATOMS: atom_id res chain seq x y z
N ARG A 1 14.69 8.21 1.35
CA ARG A 1 14.09 7.36 2.39
C ARG A 1 13.46 6.12 1.73
N THR A 2 13.64 4.94 2.32
CA THR A 2 12.99 3.69 1.89
C THR A 2 12.18 3.15 3.05
N TYR A 3 10.96 2.74 2.77
CA TYR A 3 10.06 2.02 3.66
C TYR A 3 9.82 0.60 3.12
N SER A 4 9.40 -0.31 3.98
CA SER A 4 9.15 -1.72 3.68
C SER A 4 7.93 -2.22 4.46
N ASP A 5 7.61 -3.49 4.38
CA ASP A 5 6.52 -4.12 5.14
C ASP A 5 6.73 -4.10 6.67
N ALA A 6 7.95 -3.82 7.13
CA ALA A 6 8.19 -3.60 8.56
C ALA A 6 7.56 -2.28 9.05
N ASP A 7 7.26 -1.35 8.13
CA ASP A 7 6.66 -0.06 8.41
C ASP A 7 5.12 -0.17 8.42
N VAL A 8 4.46 0.71 9.17
CA VAL A 8 2.98 0.72 9.24
C VAL A 8 2.44 1.49 8.04
N VAL A 9 1.63 0.81 7.23
CA VAL A 9 0.98 1.40 6.04
C VAL A 9 -0.52 1.41 6.24
N GLU A 10 -1.12 2.58 6.12
CA GLU A 10 -2.56 2.77 6.23
C GLU A 10 -3.09 3.46 4.98
N ILE A 11 -4.19 2.93 4.43
CA ILE A 11 -4.97 3.57 3.37
C ILE A 11 -6.27 4.05 3.98
N ASN A 12 -6.39 5.37 4.15
CA ASN A 12 -7.58 5.98 4.72
C ASN A 12 -8.53 6.42 3.61
N THR A 13 -9.75 5.83 3.63
CA THR A 13 -10.81 6.06 2.65
C THR A 13 -11.95 6.92 3.19
N GLU A 14 -11.85 7.43 4.41
CA GLU A 14 -12.92 8.18 5.09
C GLU A 14 -13.40 9.39 4.28
N TYR A 15 -12.50 10.04 3.57
CA TYR A 15 -12.78 11.27 2.84
C TYR A 15 -13.13 11.04 1.35
N VAL A 16 -13.10 9.79 0.87
CA VAL A 16 -13.32 9.49 -0.56
C VAL A 16 -14.74 9.85 -0.98
N ALA A 17 -15.75 9.40 -0.26
CA ALA A 17 -17.15 9.63 -0.64
C ALA A 17 -17.54 11.11 -0.64
N GLN A 18 -16.95 11.91 0.25
CA GLN A 18 -17.31 13.31 0.44
C GLN A 18 -16.45 14.27 -0.41
N TYR A 19 -15.15 14.00 -0.50
CA TYR A 19 -14.18 14.93 -1.08
C TYR A 19 -13.40 14.35 -2.27
N GLY A 20 -13.49 13.03 -2.51
CA GLY A 20 -12.66 12.36 -3.50
C GLY A 20 -11.18 12.30 -3.10
N GLU A 21 -10.91 12.24 -1.79
CA GLU A 21 -9.56 12.20 -1.23
C GLU A 21 -9.25 10.85 -0.61
N LEU A 22 -8.19 10.21 -1.07
CA LEU A 22 -7.66 8.96 -0.55
C LEU A 22 -6.27 9.21 0.04
N TYR A 23 -6.08 8.90 1.31
CA TYR A 23 -4.79 9.11 1.98
C TYR A 23 -4.01 7.81 2.06
N LEU A 24 -2.73 7.88 1.71
CA LEU A 24 -1.73 6.86 1.98
C LEU A 24 -0.79 7.40 3.05
N ASP A 25 -0.84 6.78 4.22
CA ASP A 25 0.01 7.10 5.35
C ASP A 25 1.00 5.95 5.59
N ILE A 26 2.29 6.28 5.67
CA ILE A 26 3.35 5.32 5.94
C ILE A 26 4.14 5.82 7.14
N THR A 27 4.13 5.06 8.22
CA THR A 27 4.87 5.38 9.45
C THR A 27 6.02 4.40 9.62
N ALA A 28 7.22 4.92 9.84
CA ALA A 28 8.39 4.09 10.12
C ALA A 28 8.16 3.18 11.33
N ALA A 29 8.59 1.92 11.25
CA ALA A 29 8.40 0.92 12.31
C ALA A 29 8.99 1.34 13.67
N ASP A 30 10.05 2.14 13.65
CA ASP A 30 10.67 2.71 14.84
C ASP A 30 9.99 3.99 15.35
N GLY A 31 8.93 4.43 14.69
CA GLY A 31 8.21 5.66 15.02
C GLY A 31 9.01 6.95 14.79
N SER A 32 10.07 6.92 13.99
CA SER A 32 10.94 8.08 13.78
C SER A 32 10.37 9.13 12.84
N ASP A 33 9.65 8.68 11.81
CA ASP A 33 9.11 9.55 10.76
C ASP A 33 7.86 8.97 10.12
N MET A 34 7.15 9.80 9.39
CA MET A 34 6.02 9.38 8.56
C MET A 34 5.92 10.19 7.27
N ILE A 35 5.24 9.61 6.32
CA ILE A 35 4.80 10.26 5.10
C ILE A 35 3.29 10.16 5.00
N SER A 36 2.65 11.22 4.53
CA SER A 36 1.23 11.24 4.18
C SER A 36 1.09 11.77 2.77
N VAL A 37 0.33 11.08 1.93
CA VAL A 37 0.07 11.45 0.53
C VAL A 37 -1.43 11.40 0.27
N ALA A 38 -2.00 12.51 -0.17
CA ALA A 38 -3.41 12.60 -0.52
C ALA A 38 -3.62 12.49 -2.03
N PHE A 39 -4.20 11.38 -2.46
CA PHE A 39 -4.58 11.16 -3.85
C PHE A 39 -5.98 11.72 -4.12
N SER A 40 -6.13 12.43 -5.24
CA SER A 40 -7.45 12.78 -5.77
C SER A 40 -7.99 11.63 -6.60
N VAL A 41 -9.12 11.08 -6.17
CA VAL A 41 -9.80 9.93 -6.78
C VAL A 41 -11.26 10.26 -7.07
N GLU A 42 -11.96 9.40 -7.83
CA GLU A 42 -13.40 9.56 -7.96
C GLU A 42 -14.11 9.33 -6.63
N ALA A 43 -15.07 10.19 -6.29
CA ALA A 43 -15.88 10.05 -5.08
C ALA A 43 -16.89 8.91 -5.25
N VAL A 44 -16.55 7.72 -4.75
CA VAL A 44 -17.39 6.51 -4.82
C VAL A 44 -17.47 5.80 -3.48
N ASP A 45 -18.62 5.21 -3.19
CA ASP A 45 -18.91 4.49 -1.94
C ASP A 45 -18.40 3.04 -1.96
N SER A 46 -17.22 2.77 -2.48
CA SER A 46 -16.67 1.41 -2.52
C SER A 46 -15.28 1.33 -1.91
N ALA A 47 -14.89 0.15 -1.44
CA ALA A 47 -13.53 -0.09 -0.99
C ALA A 47 -12.55 0.25 -2.11
N ILE A 48 -11.67 1.22 -1.85
CA ILE A 48 -10.79 1.79 -2.86
C ILE A 48 -9.37 1.31 -2.58
N THR A 49 -8.73 0.84 -3.64
CA THR A 49 -7.27 0.67 -3.70
C THR A 49 -6.69 1.80 -4.52
N ILE A 50 -5.43 2.15 -4.28
CA ILE A 50 -4.74 3.13 -5.14
C ILE A 50 -4.41 2.42 -6.46
N PRO A 51 -5.00 2.83 -7.59
CA PRO A 51 -4.68 2.22 -8.89
C PRO A 51 -3.22 2.41 -9.26
N ALA A 52 -2.63 1.45 -9.98
CA ALA A 52 -1.31 1.65 -10.57
C ALA A 52 -1.33 2.79 -11.57
N GLY A 53 -0.34 3.66 -11.51
CA GLY A 53 -0.26 4.84 -12.38
C GLY A 53 0.76 5.87 -11.91
N THR A 54 0.84 6.96 -12.66
CA THR A 54 1.65 8.13 -12.31
C THR A 54 0.73 9.29 -11.96
N TYR A 55 0.90 9.85 -10.79
CA TYR A 55 0.09 10.88 -10.18
C TYR A 55 0.93 12.16 -10.03
N PRO A 56 0.75 13.18 -10.86
CA PRO A 56 1.45 14.45 -10.66
C PRO A 56 1.00 15.13 -9.37
N ILE A 57 1.96 15.68 -8.62
CA ILE A 57 1.69 16.49 -7.43
C ILE A 57 1.39 17.91 -7.85
N ASN A 58 0.16 18.38 -7.63
CA ASN A 58 -0.26 19.73 -7.98
C ASN A 58 -1.47 20.18 -7.13
N ASP A 59 -1.88 21.42 -7.31
CA ASP A 59 -2.97 22.07 -6.57
C ASP A 59 -4.33 22.04 -7.30
N THR A 60 -4.43 21.28 -8.41
CA THR A 60 -5.65 21.27 -9.22
C THR A 60 -6.80 20.49 -8.60
N GLY A 61 -6.51 19.50 -7.74
CA GLY A 61 -7.51 18.57 -7.19
C GLY A 61 -8.18 17.68 -8.24
N ALA A 62 -7.62 17.60 -9.45
CA ALA A 62 -8.17 16.77 -10.51
C ALA A 62 -7.97 15.30 -10.19
N THR A 63 -8.96 14.46 -10.49
CA THR A 63 -8.85 12.99 -10.36
C THR A 63 -7.59 12.49 -11.08
N GLY A 64 -6.83 11.62 -10.42
CA GLY A 64 -5.58 11.10 -10.95
C GLY A 64 -4.35 11.98 -10.63
N THR A 65 -4.49 12.91 -9.68
CA THR A 65 -3.36 13.70 -9.15
C THR A 65 -3.15 13.42 -7.66
N VAL A 66 -2.05 13.91 -7.12
CA VAL A 66 -1.79 14.03 -5.69
C VAL A 66 -1.91 15.50 -5.32
N PHE A 67 -2.62 15.78 -4.24
CA PHE A 67 -2.75 17.15 -3.74
C PHE A 67 -1.40 17.68 -3.28
N ALA A 68 -1.03 18.85 -3.80
CA ALA A 68 0.10 19.61 -3.28
C ALA A 68 -0.22 20.11 -1.87
N SER A 69 0.73 20.00 -0.95
CA SER A 69 0.52 20.42 0.43
C SER A 69 0.32 21.93 0.55
N LEU A 70 -0.67 22.33 1.33
CA LEU A 70 -0.89 23.72 1.73
C LEU A 70 0.01 24.14 2.93
N GLY A 71 0.83 23.19 3.43
CA GLY A 71 1.65 23.43 4.61
C GLY A 71 0.87 23.34 5.91
N VAL A 72 1.05 24.31 6.80
CA VAL A 72 0.33 24.41 8.07
C VAL A 72 -0.73 25.50 7.94
N VAL A 73 -2.00 25.11 8.08
CA VAL A 73 -3.14 26.04 8.06
C VAL A 73 -3.92 25.87 9.36
N ASP A 74 -4.13 26.96 10.09
CA ASP A 74 -4.85 26.97 11.38
C ASP A 74 -4.30 25.94 12.40
N GLY A 75 -2.99 25.71 12.39
CA GLY A 75 -2.32 24.76 13.27
C GLY A 75 -2.41 23.28 12.85
N SER A 76 -3.10 22.97 11.76
CA SER A 76 -3.17 21.64 11.17
C SER A 76 -2.18 21.51 10.01
N ILE A 77 -1.49 20.37 9.96
CA ILE A 77 -0.63 20.02 8.82
C ILE A 77 -1.48 19.40 7.74
N TYR A 78 -1.37 19.94 6.53
CA TYR A 78 -2.08 19.41 5.37
C TYR A 78 -1.20 18.44 4.59
N PRO A 79 -1.73 17.30 4.12
CA PRO A 79 -1.01 16.41 3.23
C PRO A 79 -0.78 17.13 1.86
N SER A 80 0.22 16.77 1.08
CA SER A 80 1.14 15.66 1.21
C SER A 80 2.44 16.14 1.83
N PHE A 81 2.95 15.38 2.78
CA PHE A 81 4.16 15.77 3.50
C PHE A 81 5.01 14.55 3.91
N TYR A 82 6.28 14.82 4.25
CA TYR A 82 7.18 13.93 4.99
C TYR A 82 7.65 14.65 6.24
N GLY A 83 7.56 14.01 7.39
CA GLY A 83 7.92 14.63 8.66
C GLY A 83 8.41 13.64 9.72
N LYS A 84 9.20 14.15 10.66
CA LYS A 84 9.61 13.39 11.84
C LYS A 84 8.48 13.35 12.85
N LEU A 85 8.32 12.23 13.52
CA LEU A 85 7.39 12.09 14.62
C LEU A 85 8.00 12.62 15.93
N THR A 86 7.16 13.23 16.74
CA THR A 86 7.51 13.58 18.13
C THR A 86 7.26 12.37 19.03
N ALA A 87 7.81 12.38 20.24
CA ALA A 87 7.59 11.33 21.23
C ALA A 87 6.10 11.13 21.62
N THR A 88 5.23 12.09 21.29
CA THR A 88 3.78 12.03 21.53
C THR A 88 2.98 11.68 20.29
N GLY A 89 3.63 11.29 19.19
CA GLY A 89 2.99 10.89 17.92
C GLY A 89 2.56 12.04 17.02
N GLY A 90 2.85 13.30 17.40
CA GLY A 90 2.61 14.45 16.52
C GLY A 90 3.72 14.63 15.48
N ILE A 91 3.48 15.47 14.48
CA ILE A 91 4.48 15.81 13.47
C ILE A 91 5.37 16.95 13.98
N SER A 92 6.69 16.76 13.87
CA SER A 92 7.67 17.79 14.17
C SER A 92 7.76 18.81 13.04
N VAL A 93 7.70 20.09 13.39
CA VAL A 93 7.91 21.19 12.43
C VAL A 93 9.34 21.71 12.60
N PRO A 94 10.08 22.00 11.53
CA PRO A 94 9.67 21.98 10.13
C PRO A 94 9.59 20.55 9.54
N CYS A 95 8.62 20.33 8.67
CA CYS A 95 8.50 19.12 7.86
C CYS A 95 8.64 19.46 6.36
N TYR A 96 8.79 18.42 5.53
CA TYR A 96 8.93 18.58 4.10
C TYR A 96 7.54 18.54 3.45
N PHE A 97 7.09 19.65 2.93
CA PHE A 97 5.82 19.77 2.21
C PHE A 97 6.04 19.53 0.72
N MET A 98 5.29 18.62 0.14
CA MET A 98 5.35 18.26 -1.27
C MET A 98 4.44 19.20 -2.06
N VAL A 99 5.03 20.00 -2.96
CA VAL A 99 4.26 20.95 -3.77
C VAL A 99 4.38 20.70 -5.27
N GLY A 100 5.22 19.75 -5.67
CA GLY A 100 5.42 19.37 -7.08
C GLY A 100 6.10 18.01 -7.19
N GLY A 101 6.25 17.53 -8.42
CA GLY A 101 6.83 16.23 -8.71
C GLY A 101 5.78 15.18 -9.06
N ASN A 102 6.09 13.91 -8.83
CA ASN A 102 5.19 12.79 -9.16
C ASN A 102 5.22 11.71 -8.08
N VAL A 103 4.10 11.03 -7.95
CA VAL A 103 3.98 9.74 -7.23
C VAL A 103 3.70 8.66 -8.26
N VAL A 104 4.51 7.62 -8.28
CA VAL A 104 4.32 6.44 -9.14
C VAL A 104 3.87 5.29 -8.25
N VAL A 105 2.73 4.71 -8.60
CA VAL A 105 2.16 3.53 -7.95
C VAL A 105 2.25 2.36 -8.91
N GLU A 106 2.87 1.29 -8.48
CA GLU A 106 3.06 0.07 -9.24
C GLU A 106 2.51 -1.12 -8.45
N ASN A 107 2.04 -2.12 -9.16
CA ASN A 107 1.75 -3.44 -8.61
C ASN A 107 2.78 -4.40 -9.19
N VAL A 108 3.77 -4.75 -8.40
CA VAL A 108 4.86 -5.66 -8.81
C VAL A 108 4.60 -7.02 -8.16
N ASP A 109 4.33 -8.04 -8.98
CA ASP A 109 4.04 -9.41 -8.51
C ASP A 109 2.95 -9.50 -7.43
N GLY A 110 1.95 -8.61 -7.50
CA GLY A 110 0.86 -8.53 -6.53
C GLY A 110 1.14 -7.65 -5.31
N HIS A 111 2.29 -6.96 -5.26
CA HIS A 111 2.69 -6.08 -4.15
C HIS A 111 2.61 -4.62 -4.54
N LEU A 112 2.21 -3.80 -3.58
CA LEU A 112 2.19 -2.35 -3.74
C LEU A 112 3.63 -1.81 -3.66
N LYS A 113 4.03 -1.09 -4.71
CA LYS A 113 5.22 -0.26 -4.71
C LYS A 113 4.83 1.18 -4.98
N VAL A 114 5.33 2.10 -4.16
CA VAL A 114 5.09 3.53 -4.31
C VAL A 114 6.43 4.25 -4.36
N THR A 115 6.67 4.99 -5.43
CA THR A 115 7.83 5.84 -5.59
C THR A 115 7.39 7.29 -5.63
N ILE A 116 7.95 8.12 -4.77
CA ILE A 116 7.63 9.54 -4.64
C ILE A 116 8.88 10.34 -4.98
N ASP A 117 8.82 11.06 -6.10
CA ASP A 117 9.81 12.05 -6.51
C ASP A 117 9.17 13.43 -6.38
N ALA A 118 9.34 14.05 -5.22
CA ALA A 118 8.67 15.29 -4.85
C ALA A 118 9.62 16.48 -4.83
N LEU A 119 9.05 17.66 -5.01
CA LEU A 119 9.71 18.95 -4.81
C LEU A 119 8.97 19.73 -3.70
N ASN A 120 9.72 20.46 -2.87
CA ASN A 120 9.12 21.42 -1.95
C ASN A 120 9.07 22.83 -2.58
N SER A 121 8.55 23.82 -1.86
CA SER A 121 8.44 25.21 -2.31
C SER A 121 9.76 25.92 -2.60
N TYR A 122 10.89 25.28 -2.31
CA TYR A 122 12.24 25.77 -2.59
C TYR A 122 12.95 24.94 -3.66
N ASP A 123 12.19 24.12 -4.43
CA ASP A 123 12.71 23.19 -5.44
C ASP A 123 13.71 22.16 -4.90
N VAL A 124 13.67 21.88 -3.59
CA VAL A 124 14.52 20.85 -2.98
C VAL A 124 13.87 19.49 -3.25
N PRO A 125 14.58 18.56 -3.93
CA PRO A 125 14.01 17.26 -4.24
C PRO A 125 14.01 16.31 -3.03
N ALA A 126 12.98 15.46 -2.97
CA ALA A 126 12.93 14.29 -2.11
C ALA A 126 12.62 13.06 -2.94
N HIS A 127 13.31 11.96 -2.64
CA HIS A 127 13.05 10.64 -3.22
C HIS A 127 12.70 9.67 -2.10
N ILE A 128 11.49 9.11 -2.14
CA ILE A 128 10.96 8.20 -1.14
C ILE A 128 10.39 6.98 -1.86
N VAL A 129 10.70 5.79 -1.36
CA VAL A 129 10.20 4.53 -1.90
C VAL A 129 9.58 3.73 -0.77
N TYR A 130 8.38 3.25 -0.99
CA TYR A 130 7.78 2.14 -0.26
C TYR A 130 7.66 0.96 -1.21
N GLU A 131 8.09 -0.20 -0.77
CA GLU A 131 7.93 -1.46 -1.50
C GLU A 131 7.54 -2.53 -0.48
N ALA A 132 6.32 -3.02 -0.63
CA ALA A 132 5.83 -4.15 0.14
C ALA A 132 6.66 -5.39 -0.21
N ASP A 133 7.04 -6.17 0.80
CA ASP A 133 7.62 -7.48 0.54
C ASP A 133 6.56 -8.36 -0.15
N PRO A 134 6.98 -9.28 -1.02
CA PRO A 134 6.08 -10.27 -1.57
C PRO A 134 5.31 -10.91 -0.42
N VAL A 135 3.98 -10.74 -0.39
CA VAL A 135 3.17 -11.55 0.51
C VAL A 135 3.51 -12.99 0.17
N GLU A 136 4.32 -13.63 1.02
CA GLU A 136 4.43 -15.07 1.01
C GLU A 136 3.01 -15.58 1.27
N THR A 137 2.19 -15.60 0.20
CA THR A 137 0.98 -16.38 0.24
C THR A 137 1.51 -17.75 0.57
N GLY A 138 1.15 -18.35 1.70
CA GLY A 138 1.64 -19.65 2.16
C GLY A 138 1.35 -20.80 1.20
N PHE A 139 1.28 -20.48 -0.06
CA PHE A 139 1.34 -21.28 -1.27
C PHE A 139 2.71 -21.15 -1.96
N GLU A 140 3.76 -20.71 -1.23
CA GLU A 140 5.11 -20.95 -1.73
C GLU A 140 5.21 -22.43 -2.09
N ASN A 141 5.18 -22.62 -3.40
CA ASN A 141 5.62 -23.87 -3.99
C ASN A 141 5.44 -25.07 -3.06
N ILE A 142 4.20 -25.47 -2.83
CA ILE A 142 3.98 -26.89 -2.80
C ILE A 142 4.49 -27.30 -4.19
N LYS A 143 5.81 -27.56 -4.29
CA LYS A 143 6.34 -28.41 -5.35
C LYS A 143 5.41 -29.57 -5.32
N ALA A 144 4.47 -29.63 -6.27
CA ALA A 144 3.55 -30.74 -6.37
C ALA A 144 4.47 -31.95 -6.29
N SER A 145 4.45 -32.64 -5.14
CA SER A 145 5.25 -33.83 -5.01
C SER A 145 4.79 -34.63 -6.19
N THR A 146 5.68 -35.00 -7.08
CA THR A 146 5.41 -35.60 -8.37
C THR A 146 4.55 -36.86 -8.24
N ASN A 147 4.14 -37.22 -7.04
CA ASN A 147 3.39 -38.40 -6.66
C ASN A 147 1.99 -38.10 -6.10
N ALA A 148 1.48 -36.89 -6.18
CA ALA A 148 0.09 -36.58 -5.79
C ALA A 148 -0.80 -36.52 -7.02
N SER A 149 -1.87 -37.31 -7.05
CA SER A 149 -2.89 -37.29 -8.09
C SER A 149 -4.29 -37.08 -7.50
N LYS A 150 -5.21 -36.56 -8.30
CA LYS A 150 -6.61 -36.39 -7.93
C LYS A 150 -7.44 -37.41 -8.62
N MET A 151 -8.40 -38.03 -7.93
CA MET A 151 -9.37 -38.91 -8.54
C MET A 151 -10.76 -38.67 -7.95
N ILE A 152 -11.79 -39.03 -8.70
CA ILE A 152 -13.18 -39.07 -8.21
C ILE A 152 -13.55 -40.55 -8.05
N GLU A 153 -13.90 -40.93 -6.84
CA GLU A 153 -14.38 -42.26 -6.50
C GLU A 153 -15.65 -42.12 -5.64
N ASN A 154 -16.71 -42.86 -6.00
CA ASN A 154 -18.03 -42.78 -5.32
C ASN A 154 -18.56 -41.33 -5.17
N ASN A 155 -18.38 -40.50 -6.21
CA ASN A 155 -18.79 -39.10 -6.25
C ASN A 155 -18.06 -38.19 -5.22
N GLN A 156 -16.91 -38.63 -4.72
CA GLN A 156 -16.05 -37.88 -3.82
C GLN A 156 -14.70 -37.59 -4.49
N LEU A 157 -14.23 -36.35 -4.34
CA LEU A 157 -12.86 -35.96 -4.75
C LEU A 157 -11.86 -36.48 -3.72
N LEU A 158 -10.95 -37.34 -4.19
CA LEU A 158 -9.87 -37.88 -3.38
C LEU A 158 -8.52 -37.37 -3.90
N ILE A 159 -7.59 -37.17 -2.98
CA ILE A 159 -6.18 -36.87 -3.24
C ILE A 159 -5.39 -38.13 -2.90
N ILE A 160 -4.65 -38.66 -3.88
CA ILE A 160 -3.74 -39.78 -3.67
C ILE A 160 -2.35 -39.21 -3.54
N LYS A 161 -1.69 -39.49 -2.42
CA LYS A 161 -0.29 -39.11 -2.14
C LYS A 161 0.44 -40.32 -1.60
N ASP A 162 1.54 -40.70 -2.25
CA ASP A 162 2.36 -41.84 -1.86
C ASP A 162 1.55 -43.16 -1.70
N GLY A 163 0.53 -43.33 -2.58
CA GLY A 163 -0.33 -44.51 -2.57
C GLY A 163 -1.45 -44.49 -1.52
N VAL A 164 -1.55 -43.45 -0.68
CA VAL A 164 -2.59 -43.27 0.33
C VAL A 164 -3.67 -42.32 -0.19
N LYS A 165 -4.95 -42.69 -0.03
CA LYS A 165 -6.10 -41.85 -0.39
C LYS A 165 -6.48 -40.93 0.76
N TYR A 166 -6.71 -39.65 0.47
CA TYR A 166 -7.17 -38.63 1.40
C TYR A 166 -8.45 -37.99 0.86
N ASN A 167 -9.37 -37.66 1.73
CA ASN A 167 -10.50 -36.79 1.37
C ASN A 167 -10.05 -35.32 1.32
N ILE A 168 -10.95 -34.42 0.90
CA ILE A 168 -10.67 -32.97 0.80
C ILE A 168 -10.35 -32.31 2.14
N MET A 169 -10.63 -32.96 3.27
CA MET A 169 -10.28 -32.49 4.62
C MET A 169 -8.94 -33.05 5.11
N GLY A 170 -8.22 -33.79 4.26
CA GLY A 170 -6.93 -34.39 4.60
C GLY A 170 -7.02 -35.69 5.44
N SER A 171 -8.22 -36.26 5.64
CA SER A 171 -8.39 -37.53 6.35
C SER A 171 -8.15 -38.73 5.44
N VAL A 172 -7.45 -39.74 5.94
CA VAL A 172 -7.22 -40.99 5.19
C VAL A 172 -8.54 -41.72 4.95
N VAL A 173 -8.76 -42.06 3.70
CA VAL A 173 -9.92 -42.90 3.25
C VAL A 173 -9.42 -44.32 3.06
N LYS A 174 -10.04 -45.28 3.74
CA LYS A 174 -9.73 -46.70 3.63
C LYS A 174 -10.52 -47.39 2.52
#